data_95d48bbda720aa0fe57fec62c1e1f69e
#
_entry.id   95d48bbda720aa0fe57fec62c1e1f69e
#
_cell.length_a   1.000
_cell.length_b   1.000
_cell.length_c   1.000
_cell.angle_alpha   90.00
_cell.angle_beta   90.00
_cell.angle_gamma   90.00
#
_symmetry.space_group_name_H-M   'P 1'
#
loop_
_entity.id
_entity.type
_entity.pdbx_description
1 polymer ?
#
loop_
_entity_poly.entity_id
_entity_poly.type
_entity_poly.pdbx_seq_one_letter_code
_entity_poly.pdbx_strand_id
1 'polypeptide(L)'
;MNSYLRTAALGAGLLLIALPARLAAQSTGSIEFSASVAATAGRPEPVRQLTFYLLRKSLDEIRAEAAQLEPDPDLGEFVDSLKVSPELKAWMKKHHSVELSGTDFTKSLAPDEILDVPEFFKAYLSRNVGYKAAGLPAPKFKEKDRETNPEKYEQQKKEYVESLRKFITAMPESMQGIDIDLTDINPFANWTHLVGGQRQRLENRTFELAEQRYLAAKTNTDLDGRGSFAGLAPGKYWVSMIGVQAISGDVRLRWDLPVTVRAGEMSRVELTNLNAARPYQAAKNSNP
;
A
#
# COMPACT_ATOMS: atom_id res chain seq x y z
N MET A 1 -11.54 -79.77 66.00
CA MET A 1 -13.03 -79.77 66.17
C MET A 1 -13.58 -78.63 65.38
N ASN A 2 -14.41 -78.98 64.42
CA ASN A 2 -14.89 -78.21 63.26
C ASN A 2 -15.79 -77.02 63.55
N SER A 3 -15.72 -76.01 62.76
CA SER A 3 -16.91 -75.26 62.37
C SER A 3 -16.69 -74.48 61.07
N TYR A 4 -17.56 -74.84 60.12
CA TYR A 4 -17.63 -74.26 58.78
C TYR A 4 -18.37 -72.93 58.84
N LEU A 5 -17.81 -71.87 58.28
CA LEU A 5 -18.54 -70.61 57.97
C LEU A 5 -18.68 -70.46 56.44
N ARG A 6 -19.91 -70.51 55.98
CA ARG A 6 -20.30 -70.24 54.60
C ARG A 6 -20.43 -68.73 54.42
N THR A 7 -19.67 -68.16 53.51
CA THR A 7 -19.82 -66.77 53.06
C THR A 7 -20.58 -66.75 51.74
N ALA A 8 -21.74 -66.06 51.76
CA ALA A 8 -22.55 -65.85 50.59
C ALA A 8 -22.02 -64.53 49.90
N ALA A 9 -21.61 -64.69 48.61
CA ALA A 9 -21.21 -63.56 47.78
C ALA A 9 -22.43 -62.98 47.04
N LEU A 10 -22.86 -61.73 47.41
CA LEU A 10 -23.81 -60.97 46.65
C LEU A 10 -23.09 -60.33 45.44
N GLY A 11 -23.44 -60.77 44.22
CA GLY A 11 -23.05 -60.16 42.98
C GLY A 11 -23.90 -58.97 42.66
N ALA A 12 -23.36 -57.75 42.80
CA ALA A 12 -23.97 -56.52 42.30
C ALA A 12 -23.67 -56.34 40.80
N GLY A 13 -24.64 -56.67 39.94
CA GLY A 13 -24.54 -56.40 38.53
C GLY A 13 -24.66 -54.92 38.22
N LEU A 14 -23.55 -54.29 37.83
CA LEU A 14 -23.54 -52.91 37.31
C LEU A 14 -24.09 -52.92 35.85
N LEU A 15 -25.33 -52.53 35.67
CA LEU A 15 -25.94 -52.30 34.37
C LEU A 15 -25.38 -50.97 33.80
N LEU A 16 -24.34 -51.03 32.97
CA LEU A 16 -23.86 -49.89 32.19
C LEU A 16 -24.87 -49.59 31.09
N ILE A 17 -25.72 -48.59 31.34
CA ILE A 17 -26.58 -47.98 30.33
C ILE A 17 -25.69 -47.15 29.41
N ALA A 18 -25.26 -47.73 28.28
CA ALA A 18 -24.62 -47.00 27.20
C ALA A 18 -25.66 -46.04 26.55
N LEU A 19 -25.69 -44.80 27.00
CA LEU A 19 -26.40 -43.73 26.30
C LEU A 19 -25.72 -43.55 24.93
N PRO A 20 -26.47 -43.75 23.81
CA PRO A 20 -25.94 -43.42 22.49
C PRO A 20 -25.70 -41.89 22.49
N ALA A 21 -24.42 -41.46 22.55
CA ALA A 21 -24.04 -40.11 22.19
C ALA A 21 -24.50 -39.90 20.75
N ARG A 22 -25.67 -39.29 20.55
CA ARG A 22 -26.05 -38.74 19.27
C ARG A 22 -25.02 -37.68 18.96
N LEU A 23 -23.98 -38.02 18.22
CA LEU A 23 -23.25 -37.01 17.44
C LEU A 23 -24.30 -36.36 16.55
N ALA A 24 -24.80 -35.21 16.97
CA ALA A 24 -25.59 -34.35 16.12
C ALA A 24 -24.66 -34.03 14.93
N ALA A 25 -24.82 -34.73 13.83
CA ALA A 25 -24.18 -34.39 12.58
C ALA A 25 -24.60 -32.93 12.31
N GLN A 26 -23.70 -31.99 12.52
CA GLN A 26 -23.95 -30.61 12.19
C GLN A 26 -24.28 -30.58 10.70
N SER A 27 -25.56 -30.29 10.38
CA SER A 27 -25.98 -30.24 9.00
C SER A 27 -25.16 -29.14 8.33
N THR A 28 -24.39 -29.50 7.33
CA THR A 28 -23.55 -28.57 6.56
C THR A 28 -24.42 -27.89 5.50
N GLY A 29 -24.00 -26.71 5.08
CA GLY A 29 -24.59 -26.02 3.94
C GLY A 29 -23.64 -25.99 2.74
N SER A 30 -24.08 -25.33 1.69
CA SER A 30 -23.28 -25.17 0.46
C SER A 30 -23.48 -23.77 -0.13
N ILE A 31 -22.54 -23.37 -0.97
CA ILE A 31 -22.61 -22.14 -1.78
C ILE A 31 -22.45 -22.56 -3.24
N GLU A 32 -23.37 -22.13 -4.10
CA GLU A 32 -23.21 -22.11 -5.54
C GLU A 32 -23.04 -20.68 -6.00
N PHE A 33 -22.09 -20.42 -6.90
CA PHE A 33 -21.93 -19.08 -7.45
C PHE A 33 -21.70 -19.12 -8.96
N SER A 34 -22.08 -18.01 -9.62
CA SER A 34 -21.71 -17.72 -11.00
C SER A 34 -20.98 -16.40 -11.06
N ALA A 35 -19.92 -16.33 -11.87
CA ALA A 35 -19.11 -15.13 -12.03
C ALA A 35 -19.09 -14.69 -13.49
N SER A 36 -19.39 -13.43 -13.74
CA SER A 36 -19.35 -12.81 -15.08
C SER A 36 -18.83 -11.39 -15.05
N VAL A 37 -18.15 -10.97 -16.10
CA VAL A 37 -17.65 -9.61 -16.30
C VAL A 37 -18.18 -9.09 -17.62
N ALA A 38 -18.74 -7.89 -17.60
CA ALA A 38 -19.12 -7.16 -18.80
C ALA A 38 -18.12 -6.04 -19.08
N ALA A 39 -17.55 -5.99 -20.28
CA ALA A 39 -16.84 -4.83 -20.78
C ALA A 39 -17.79 -3.62 -20.88
N THR A 40 -17.25 -2.38 -20.87
CA THR A 40 -18.08 -1.16 -20.89
C THR A 40 -19.09 -1.13 -22.03
N ALA A 41 -18.75 -1.66 -23.20
CA ALA A 41 -19.64 -1.75 -24.36
C ALA A 41 -19.95 -3.21 -24.78
N GLY A 42 -19.75 -4.17 -23.85
CA GLY A 42 -19.86 -5.61 -24.15
C GLY A 42 -21.01 -6.30 -23.43
N ARG A 43 -21.23 -7.55 -23.82
CA ARG A 43 -22.12 -8.46 -23.09
C ARG A 43 -21.37 -9.10 -21.93
N PRO A 44 -22.03 -9.52 -20.84
CA PRO A 44 -21.42 -10.28 -19.78
C PRO A 44 -20.77 -11.57 -20.31
N GLU A 45 -19.50 -11.77 -19.99
CA GLU A 45 -18.74 -12.97 -20.30
C GLU A 45 -18.47 -13.78 -19.01
N PRO A 46 -18.60 -15.11 -19.04
CA PRO A 46 -18.32 -15.93 -17.87
C PRO A 46 -16.83 -15.89 -17.49
N VAL A 47 -16.56 -15.80 -16.21
CA VAL A 47 -15.21 -15.88 -15.66
C VAL A 47 -14.77 -17.33 -15.60
N ARG A 48 -13.91 -17.74 -16.51
CA ARG A 48 -13.55 -19.15 -16.73
C ARG A 48 -12.24 -19.53 -16.06
N GLN A 49 -12.22 -20.68 -15.41
CA GLN A 49 -11.00 -21.31 -14.87
C GLN A 49 -10.18 -20.43 -13.92
N LEU A 50 -10.84 -19.50 -13.23
CA LEU A 50 -10.20 -18.71 -12.19
C LEU A 50 -10.49 -19.26 -10.81
N THR A 51 -9.48 -19.17 -9.94
CA THR A 51 -9.58 -19.64 -8.56
C THR A 51 -10.35 -18.65 -7.70
N PHE A 52 -11.37 -19.15 -7.00
CA PHE A 52 -12.09 -18.47 -5.94
C PHE A 52 -11.79 -19.08 -4.60
N TYR A 53 -11.64 -18.22 -3.61
CA TYR A 53 -11.35 -18.56 -2.24
C TYR A 53 -12.57 -18.30 -1.38
N LEU A 54 -12.91 -19.24 -0.51
CA LEU A 54 -13.90 -19.01 0.53
C LEU A 54 -13.17 -18.69 1.83
N LEU A 55 -13.32 -17.47 2.30
CA LEU A 55 -12.60 -16.94 3.46
C LEU A 55 -13.53 -16.76 4.66
N ARG A 56 -12.96 -16.82 5.87
CA ARG A 56 -13.67 -16.57 7.14
C ARG A 56 -13.63 -15.09 7.56
N LYS A 57 -12.89 -14.27 6.84
CA LYS A 57 -12.81 -12.79 6.96
C LYS A 57 -12.79 -12.16 5.58
N SER A 58 -13.16 -10.90 5.48
CA SER A 58 -12.99 -10.13 4.24
C SER A 58 -11.50 -9.90 3.92
N LEU A 59 -11.20 -9.72 2.65
CA LEU A 59 -9.84 -9.36 2.23
C LEU A 59 -9.39 -8.03 2.82
N ASP A 60 -10.30 -7.08 3.01
CA ASP A 60 -9.97 -5.78 3.62
C ASP A 60 -9.56 -5.96 5.09
N GLU A 61 -10.26 -6.82 5.86
CA GLU A 61 -9.87 -7.12 7.25
C GLU A 61 -8.53 -7.86 7.31
N ILE A 62 -8.30 -8.82 6.41
CA ILE A 62 -7.02 -9.56 6.33
C ILE A 62 -5.88 -8.61 5.94
N ARG A 63 -6.12 -7.71 5.00
CA ARG A 63 -5.14 -6.71 4.58
C ARG A 63 -4.81 -5.71 5.70
N ALA A 64 -5.82 -5.29 6.46
CA ALA A 64 -5.58 -4.45 7.63
C ALA A 64 -4.72 -5.14 8.70
N GLU A 65 -4.89 -6.46 8.90
CA GLU A 65 -4.03 -7.27 9.75
C GLU A 65 -2.61 -7.39 9.18
N ALA A 66 -2.47 -7.61 7.87
CA ALA A 66 -1.19 -7.66 7.19
C ALA A 66 -0.43 -6.32 7.27
N ALA A 67 -1.13 -5.19 7.17
CA ALA A 67 -0.54 -3.85 7.26
C ALA A 67 0.06 -3.55 8.64
N GLN A 68 -0.42 -4.18 9.71
CA GLN A 68 0.20 -4.08 11.04
C GLN A 68 1.57 -4.77 11.10
N LEU A 69 1.79 -5.77 10.25
CA LEU A 69 3.04 -6.54 10.16
C LEU A 69 3.99 -5.96 9.11
N GLU A 70 3.46 -5.27 8.13
CA GLU A 70 4.16 -4.65 7.00
C GLU A 70 3.81 -3.15 6.95
N PRO A 71 4.28 -2.33 7.89
CA PRO A 71 3.94 -0.91 7.94
C PRO A 71 4.47 -0.16 6.71
N ASP A 72 3.79 0.93 6.38
CA ASP A 72 4.24 1.83 5.32
C ASP A 72 5.59 2.47 5.67
N PRO A 73 6.47 2.70 4.70
CA PRO A 73 7.71 3.42 4.93
C PRO A 73 7.45 4.86 5.41
N ASP A 74 8.20 5.29 6.42
CA ASP A 74 8.14 6.67 6.89
C ASP A 74 9.00 7.58 6.00
N LEU A 75 8.38 8.63 5.46
CA LEU A 75 9.06 9.60 4.61
C LEU A 75 10.13 10.38 5.37
N GLY A 76 9.88 10.70 6.63
CA GLY A 76 10.81 11.45 7.48
C GLY A 76 12.09 10.65 7.74
N GLU A 77 11.95 9.38 8.10
CA GLU A 77 13.09 8.46 8.29
C GLU A 77 13.88 8.27 7.00
N PHE A 78 13.18 8.10 5.87
CA PHE A 78 13.82 8.00 4.57
C PHE A 78 14.64 9.26 4.26
N VAL A 79 14.05 10.47 4.43
CA VAL A 79 14.75 11.75 4.21
C VAL A 79 15.95 11.89 5.15
N ASP A 80 15.82 11.49 6.41
CA ASP A 80 16.94 11.53 7.37
C ASP A 80 18.11 10.65 6.96
N SER A 81 17.87 9.57 6.26
CA SER A 81 18.90 8.65 5.76
C SER A 81 19.70 9.18 4.56
N LEU A 82 19.20 10.22 3.87
CA LEU A 82 19.84 10.75 2.66
C LEU A 82 21.17 11.47 2.97
N LYS A 83 22.09 11.41 2.02
CA LYS A 83 23.39 12.09 2.09
C LYS A 83 23.33 13.46 1.40
N VAL A 84 22.49 14.34 1.90
CA VAL A 84 22.28 15.71 1.41
C VAL A 84 22.32 16.68 2.58
N SER A 85 22.30 18.00 2.29
CA SER A 85 22.35 19.04 3.33
C SER A 85 21.16 18.95 4.31
N PRO A 86 21.32 19.43 5.55
CA PRO A 86 20.20 19.56 6.50
C PRO A 86 19.07 20.42 5.94
N GLU A 87 19.38 21.46 5.19
CA GLU A 87 18.43 22.38 4.58
C GLU A 87 17.58 21.68 3.52
N LEU A 88 18.18 20.85 2.67
CA LEU A 88 17.43 20.07 1.68
C LEU A 88 16.54 19.02 2.35
N LYS A 89 17.01 18.38 3.42
CA LYS A 89 16.17 17.48 4.23
C LYS A 89 14.97 18.21 4.85
N ALA A 90 15.21 19.39 5.41
CA ALA A 90 14.14 20.23 5.98
C ALA A 90 13.13 20.64 4.91
N TRP A 91 13.61 20.98 3.71
CA TRP A 91 12.75 21.32 2.57
C TRP A 91 11.87 20.11 2.16
N MET A 92 12.46 18.92 1.99
CA MET A 92 11.72 17.70 1.63
C MET A 92 10.64 17.37 2.66
N LYS A 93 10.95 17.49 3.95
CA LYS A 93 9.99 17.27 5.04
C LYS A 93 8.87 18.30 5.04
N LYS A 94 9.19 19.59 4.86
CA LYS A 94 8.22 20.68 4.79
C LYS A 94 7.23 20.49 3.65
N HIS A 95 7.71 20.08 2.47
CA HIS A 95 6.90 19.90 1.26
C HIS A 95 6.31 18.49 1.14
N HIS A 96 6.59 17.57 2.08
CA HIS A 96 6.19 16.16 2.02
C HIS A 96 6.53 15.52 0.67
N SER A 97 7.63 15.91 0.06
CA SER A 97 8.06 15.48 -1.26
C SER A 97 9.56 15.20 -1.29
N VAL A 98 9.92 14.15 -1.99
CA VAL A 98 11.32 13.82 -2.31
C VAL A 98 11.61 13.94 -3.80
N GLU A 99 10.63 14.37 -4.59
CA GLU A 99 10.78 14.58 -6.02
C GLU A 99 11.41 15.95 -6.28
N LEU A 100 12.59 15.95 -6.88
CA LEU A 100 13.35 17.14 -7.23
C LEU A 100 13.36 17.38 -8.75
N SER A 101 12.30 16.97 -9.44
CA SER A 101 12.20 17.05 -10.90
C SER A 101 10.80 17.42 -11.39
N GLY A 102 10.75 17.91 -12.61
CA GLY A 102 9.52 18.21 -13.31
C GLY A 102 8.94 19.59 -13.03
N THR A 103 7.87 19.88 -13.77
CA THR A 103 7.23 21.22 -13.78
C THR A 103 6.65 21.60 -12.42
N ASP A 104 6.09 20.64 -11.69
CA ASP A 104 5.44 20.91 -10.40
C ASP A 104 6.49 21.22 -9.32
N PHE A 105 7.62 20.52 -9.32
CA PHE A 105 8.76 20.86 -8.48
C PHE A 105 9.25 22.28 -8.76
N THR A 106 9.54 22.61 -10.03
CA THR A 106 10.08 23.93 -10.41
C THR A 106 9.10 25.07 -10.05
N LYS A 107 7.79 24.84 -10.22
CA LYS A 107 6.76 25.84 -9.84
C LYS A 107 6.58 26.00 -8.33
N SER A 108 6.91 24.98 -7.55
CA SER A 108 6.78 25.02 -6.08
C SER A 108 7.92 25.76 -5.39
N LEU A 109 9.04 26.01 -6.10
CA LEU A 109 10.21 26.66 -5.52
C LEU A 109 9.98 28.17 -5.35
N ALA A 110 10.17 28.64 -4.12
CA ALA A 110 10.26 30.08 -3.83
C ALA A 110 11.72 30.58 -4.00
N PRO A 111 11.92 31.87 -4.33
CA PRO A 111 13.27 32.46 -4.42
C PRO A 111 14.11 32.23 -3.17
N ASP A 112 13.52 32.32 -1.98
CA ASP A 112 14.22 32.10 -0.72
C ASP A 112 14.66 30.64 -0.58
N GLU A 113 13.85 29.66 -0.98
CA GLU A 113 14.21 28.26 -0.92
C GLU A 113 15.40 27.92 -1.83
N ILE A 114 15.49 28.58 -2.99
CA ILE A 114 16.66 28.46 -3.87
C ILE A 114 17.92 29.01 -3.21
N LEU A 115 17.80 30.11 -2.46
CA LEU A 115 18.95 30.75 -1.82
C LEU A 115 19.35 30.05 -0.52
N ASP A 116 18.42 29.45 0.20
CA ASP A 116 18.62 28.87 1.52
C ASP A 116 19.06 27.40 1.45
N VAL A 117 18.70 26.65 0.38
CA VAL A 117 19.11 25.26 0.20
C VAL A 117 20.37 25.17 -0.64
N PRO A 118 21.50 24.71 -0.10
CA PRO A 118 22.80 24.72 -0.79
C PRO A 118 22.79 24.02 -2.16
N GLU A 119 22.07 22.91 -2.28
CA GLU A 119 21.97 22.15 -3.52
C GLU A 119 21.18 22.93 -4.58
N PHE A 120 20.07 23.57 -4.18
CA PHE A 120 19.28 24.41 -5.09
C PHE A 120 20.06 25.64 -5.53
N PHE A 121 20.77 26.28 -4.60
CA PHE A 121 21.61 27.42 -4.91
C PHE A 121 22.71 27.07 -5.90
N LYS A 122 23.41 25.94 -5.68
CA LYS A 122 24.44 25.44 -6.58
C LYS A 122 23.87 25.14 -7.97
N ALA A 123 22.75 24.44 -8.05
CA ALA A 123 22.07 24.10 -9.31
C ALA A 123 21.62 25.37 -10.04
N TYR A 124 21.05 26.34 -9.33
CA TYR A 124 20.66 27.63 -9.88
C TYR A 124 21.84 28.38 -10.50
N LEU A 125 22.95 28.49 -9.78
CA LEU A 125 24.15 29.16 -10.28
C LEU A 125 24.74 28.43 -11.49
N SER A 126 24.83 27.10 -11.45
CA SER A 126 25.31 26.27 -12.56
C SER A 126 24.49 26.53 -13.82
N ARG A 127 23.18 26.52 -13.70
CA ARG A 127 22.27 26.71 -14.83
C ARG A 127 22.33 28.11 -15.42
N ASN A 128 22.56 29.11 -14.60
CA ASN A 128 22.51 30.52 -14.99
C ASN A 128 23.90 31.13 -15.35
N VAL A 129 24.95 30.32 -15.50
CA VAL A 129 26.29 30.83 -15.89
C VAL A 129 26.24 31.67 -17.18
N GLY A 130 25.38 31.31 -18.14
CA GLY A 130 25.17 32.03 -19.39
C GLY A 130 24.41 33.36 -19.25
N TYR A 131 23.67 33.59 -18.14
CA TYR A 131 22.84 34.79 -17.91
C TYR A 131 23.62 36.01 -17.41
N LYS A 132 24.96 35.97 -17.35
CA LYS A 132 25.80 37.15 -16.99
C LYS A 132 25.49 38.36 -17.87
N ALA A 133 25.20 38.13 -19.15
CA ALA A 133 24.81 39.18 -20.08
C ALA A 133 23.42 39.74 -19.82
N ALA A 134 22.54 39.01 -19.11
CA ALA A 134 21.19 39.45 -18.75
C ALA A 134 21.11 40.15 -17.36
N GLY A 135 22.27 40.45 -16.74
CA GLY A 135 22.30 41.15 -15.46
C GLY A 135 22.29 40.25 -14.22
N LEU A 136 22.60 38.97 -14.36
CA LEU A 136 22.77 38.08 -13.19
C LEU A 136 23.81 38.68 -12.24
N PRO A 137 23.48 38.95 -10.95
CA PRO A 137 24.41 39.49 -9.99
C PRO A 137 25.66 38.60 -9.84
N ALA A 138 26.82 39.25 -9.72
CA ALA A 138 28.08 38.58 -9.47
C ALA A 138 28.55 38.88 -8.03
N PRO A 139 29.16 37.89 -7.35
CA PRO A 139 29.69 38.12 -6.02
C PRO A 139 30.85 39.11 -6.05
N LYS A 140 30.83 40.06 -5.13
CA LYS A 140 31.92 41.05 -4.94
C LYS A 140 32.90 40.63 -3.83
N PHE A 141 32.49 39.68 -2.99
CA PHE A 141 33.32 39.13 -1.93
C PHE A 141 34.30 38.07 -2.48
N LYS A 142 35.42 37.89 -1.80
CA LYS A 142 36.41 36.86 -2.09
C LYS A 142 36.59 35.96 -0.88
N GLU A 143 36.74 34.65 -1.07
CA GLU A 143 36.90 33.70 0.05
C GLU A 143 38.05 34.03 1.00
N LYS A 144 39.15 34.62 0.47
CA LYS A 144 40.24 35.10 1.29
C LYS A 144 39.87 36.21 2.28
N ASP A 145 38.82 36.97 1.97
CA ASP A 145 38.33 38.05 2.84
C ASP A 145 37.62 37.54 4.07
N ARG A 146 37.20 36.26 4.05
CA ARG A 146 36.53 35.59 5.19
C ARG A 146 37.43 35.56 6.44
N GLU A 147 38.73 35.38 6.27
CA GLU A 147 39.68 35.31 7.38
C GLU A 147 40.31 36.69 7.65
N THR A 148 40.55 37.48 6.59
CA THR A 148 41.28 38.76 6.70
C THR A 148 40.36 39.95 7.02
N ASN A 149 39.09 39.90 6.61
CA ASN A 149 38.07 40.96 6.89
C ASN A 149 36.64 40.34 6.95
N PRO A 150 36.31 39.61 8.01
CA PRO A 150 35.07 38.87 8.10
C PRO A 150 33.82 39.78 8.04
N GLU A 151 33.85 40.96 8.61
CA GLU A 151 32.69 41.90 8.57
C GLU A 151 32.37 42.30 7.14
N LYS A 152 33.38 42.72 6.37
CA LYS A 152 33.21 43.08 4.97
C LYS A 152 32.75 41.87 4.12
N TYR A 153 33.28 40.69 4.40
CA TYR A 153 32.89 39.48 3.72
C TYR A 153 31.40 39.20 3.92
N GLU A 154 30.92 39.19 5.18
CA GLU A 154 29.53 38.90 5.50
C GLU A 154 28.57 39.98 4.94
N GLN A 155 28.96 41.26 5.00
CA GLN A 155 28.17 42.33 4.40
C GLN A 155 28.02 42.14 2.88
N GLN A 156 29.12 41.92 2.16
CA GLN A 156 29.09 41.74 0.70
C GLN A 156 28.35 40.46 0.29
N LYS A 157 28.45 39.38 1.08
CA LYS A 157 27.69 38.17 0.89
C LYS A 157 26.20 38.43 1.04
N LYS A 158 25.78 39.13 2.07
CA LYS A 158 24.37 39.52 2.28
C LYS A 158 23.82 40.38 1.13
N GLU A 159 24.58 41.35 0.68
CA GLU A 159 24.21 42.18 -0.47
C GLU A 159 24.07 41.39 -1.76
N TYR A 160 24.94 40.39 -1.95
CA TYR A 160 24.89 39.47 -3.10
C TYR A 160 23.62 38.61 -3.06
N VAL A 161 23.31 37.96 -1.94
CA VAL A 161 22.12 37.15 -1.75
C VAL A 161 20.85 37.97 -1.99
N GLU A 162 20.80 39.19 -1.45
CA GLU A 162 19.66 40.10 -1.66
C GLU A 162 19.50 40.53 -3.13
N SER A 163 20.61 40.72 -3.83
CA SER A 163 20.61 41.06 -5.27
C SER A 163 20.12 39.85 -6.10
N LEU A 164 20.51 38.62 -5.73
CA LEU A 164 20.01 37.40 -6.37
C LEU A 164 18.52 37.21 -6.11
N ARG A 165 18.05 37.44 -4.88
CA ARG A 165 16.61 37.35 -4.54
C ARG A 165 15.79 38.30 -5.45
N LYS A 166 16.21 39.52 -5.60
CA LYS A 166 15.57 40.51 -6.49
C LYS A 166 15.60 40.03 -7.94
N PHE A 167 16.71 39.51 -8.39
CA PHE A 167 16.86 39.00 -9.76
C PHE A 167 15.93 37.82 -10.02
N ILE A 168 15.88 36.80 -9.14
CA ILE A 168 15.01 35.62 -9.26
C ILE A 168 13.54 36.04 -9.27
N THR A 169 13.16 36.99 -8.38
CA THR A 169 11.79 37.50 -8.32
C THR A 169 11.40 38.27 -9.60
N ALA A 170 12.32 39.03 -10.18
CA ALA A 170 12.08 39.76 -11.41
C ALA A 170 12.12 38.91 -12.68
N MET A 171 12.82 37.77 -12.63
CA MET A 171 13.01 36.86 -13.75
C MET A 171 12.74 35.38 -13.32
N PRO A 172 11.47 35.01 -13.07
CA PRO A 172 11.12 33.66 -12.63
C PRO A 172 11.53 32.56 -13.62
N GLU A 173 11.64 32.89 -14.91
CA GLU A 173 12.13 31.98 -15.93
C GLU A 173 13.58 31.54 -15.72
N SER A 174 14.37 32.29 -14.95
CA SER A 174 15.74 31.90 -14.56
C SER A 174 15.79 30.63 -13.71
N MET A 175 14.66 30.23 -13.12
CA MET A 175 14.52 28.97 -12.35
C MET A 175 14.30 27.73 -13.23
N GLN A 176 13.99 27.92 -14.52
CA GLN A 176 13.69 26.80 -15.42
C GLN A 176 14.89 25.89 -15.62
N GLY A 177 14.65 24.60 -15.54
CA GLY A 177 15.67 23.56 -15.74
C GLY A 177 16.63 23.36 -14.56
N ILE A 178 16.38 23.97 -13.39
CA ILE A 178 17.17 23.73 -12.16
C ILE A 178 17.16 22.25 -11.77
N ASP A 179 16.08 21.54 -12.04
CA ASP A 179 15.88 20.12 -11.80
C ASP A 179 16.88 19.24 -12.55
N ILE A 180 17.38 19.69 -13.69
CA ILE A 180 18.39 18.97 -14.49
C ILE A 180 19.69 18.80 -13.68
N ASP A 181 20.11 19.85 -12.98
CA ASP A 181 21.34 19.85 -12.17
C ASP A 181 21.14 19.16 -10.79
N LEU A 182 19.90 18.74 -10.48
CA LEU A 182 19.55 17.98 -9.27
C LEU A 182 19.36 16.48 -9.52
N THR A 183 19.48 16.01 -10.76
CA THR A 183 19.20 14.63 -11.15
C THR A 183 19.99 13.62 -10.33
N ASP A 184 21.28 13.86 -10.09
CA ASP A 184 22.17 12.94 -9.39
C ASP A 184 21.85 12.77 -7.90
N ILE A 185 21.17 13.75 -7.32
CA ILE A 185 20.79 13.74 -5.90
C ILE A 185 19.30 13.53 -5.68
N ASN A 186 18.51 13.40 -6.76
CA ASN A 186 17.06 13.19 -6.69
C ASN A 186 16.72 11.81 -6.12
N PRO A 187 16.17 11.69 -4.91
CA PRO A 187 15.92 10.41 -4.28
C PRO A 187 14.59 9.77 -4.69
N PHE A 188 13.83 10.38 -5.57
CA PHE A 188 12.47 9.95 -5.95
C PHE A 188 12.41 8.48 -6.42
N ALA A 189 13.36 8.06 -7.25
CA ALA A 189 13.40 6.68 -7.73
C ALA A 189 13.59 5.68 -6.57
N ASN A 190 14.47 6.00 -5.61
CA ASN A 190 14.72 5.16 -4.44
C ASN A 190 13.50 5.08 -3.54
N TRP A 191 12.82 6.21 -3.31
CA TRP A 191 11.57 6.26 -2.56
C TRP A 191 10.47 5.42 -3.23
N THR A 192 10.28 5.60 -4.53
CA THR A 192 9.30 4.83 -5.32
C THR A 192 9.56 3.33 -5.25
N HIS A 193 10.84 2.93 -5.33
CA HIS A 193 11.23 1.52 -5.19
C HIS A 193 10.93 0.99 -3.77
N LEU A 194 11.22 1.77 -2.73
CA LEU A 194 10.93 1.40 -1.34
C LEU A 194 9.43 1.20 -1.10
N VAL A 195 8.61 2.15 -1.54
CA VAL A 195 7.13 2.07 -1.44
C VAL A 195 6.58 0.91 -2.26
N GLY A 196 7.09 0.72 -3.48
CA GLY A 196 6.70 -0.41 -4.34
C GLY A 196 7.03 -1.76 -3.73
N GLY A 197 8.22 -1.89 -3.14
CA GLY A 197 8.64 -3.10 -2.43
C GLY A 197 7.79 -3.39 -1.19
N GLN A 198 7.45 -2.37 -0.41
CA GLN A 198 6.55 -2.53 0.73
C GLN A 198 5.15 -2.98 0.27
N ARG A 199 4.59 -2.36 -0.78
CA ARG A 199 3.30 -2.78 -1.34
C ARG A 199 3.30 -4.25 -1.75
N GLN A 200 4.38 -4.72 -2.37
CA GLN A 200 4.50 -6.12 -2.76
C GLN A 200 4.56 -7.05 -1.53
N ARG A 201 5.31 -6.68 -0.47
CA ARG A 201 5.33 -7.45 0.78
C ARG A 201 3.95 -7.51 1.43
N LEU A 202 3.23 -6.39 1.47
CA LEU A 202 1.87 -6.32 1.99
C LEU A 202 0.89 -7.24 1.22
N GLU A 203 0.96 -7.26 -0.11
CA GLU A 203 0.14 -8.17 -0.94
C GLU A 203 0.49 -9.63 -0.64
N ASN A 204 1.77 -9.97 -0.60
CA ASN A 204 2.22 -11.33 -0.29
C ASN A 204 1.77 -11.75 1.11
N ARG A 205 1.90 -10.87 2.11
CA ARG A 205 1.47 -11.13 3.48
C ARG A 205 -0.04 -11.31 3.61
N THR A 206 -0.80 -10.50 2.87
CA THR A 206 -2.26 -10.63 2.78
C THR A 206 -2.65 -12.00 2.22
N PHE A 207 -1.98 -12.43 1.14
CA PHE A 207 -2.21 -13.75 0.53
C PHE A 207 -1.87 -14.89 1.50
N GLU A 208 -0.72 -14.82 2.16
CA GLU A 208 -0.31 -15.83 3.16
C GLU A 208 -1.31 -15.96 4.31
N LEU A 209 -1.74 -14.83 4.88
CA LEU A 209 -2.74 -14.83 5.95
C LEU A 209 -4.08 -15.39 5.47
N ALA A 210 -4.51 -15.03 4.26
CA ALA A 210 -5.74 -15.54 3.68
C ALA A 210 -5.70 -17.07 3.52
N GLU A 211 -4.61 -17.62 2.96
CA GLU A 211 -4.50 -19.06 2.74
C GLU A 211 -4.24 -19.86 4.02
N GLN A 212 -3.35 -19.38 4.89
CA GLN A 212 -2.93 -20.18 6.05
C GLN A 212 -3.90 -20.10 7.23
N ARG A 213 -4.57 -18.93 7.38
CA ARG A 213 -5.35 -18.65 8.60
C ARG A 213 -6.85 -18.55 8.37
N TYR A 214 -7.27 -18.03 7.22
CA TYR A 214 -8.66 -17.69 6.97
C TYR A 214 -9.32 -18.51 5.89
N LEU A 215 -8.60 -19.38 5.18
CA LEU A 215 -9.16 -20.22 4.15
C LEU A 215 -10.12 -21.27 4.74
N ALA A 216 -11.34 -21.30 4.21
CA ALA A 216 -12.31 -22.35 4.48
C ALA A 216 -12.31 -23.39 3.34
N ALA A 217 -12.28 -22.92 2.09
CA ALA A 217 -12.23 -23.76 0.89
C ALA A 217 -11.71 -22.97 -0.31
N LYS A 218 -11.32 -23.65 -1.39
CA LYS A 218 -11.04 -23.04 -2.69
C LYS A 218 -11.59 -23.89 -3.83
N THR A 219 -12.01 -23.23 -4.90
CA THR A 219 -12.53 -23.88 -6.11
C THR A 219 -12.20 -23.07 -7.34
N ASN A 220 -12.19 -23.70 -8.51
CA ASN A 220 -12.08 -23.00 -9.79
C ASN A 220 -13.46 -22.91 -10.45
N THR A 221 -13.70 -21.82 -11.16
CA THR A 221 -14.89 -21.74 -12.02
C THR A 221 -14.74 -22.65 -13.24
N ASP A 222 -15.88 -23.18 -13.71
CA ASP A 222 -15.99 -23.94 -14.95
C ASP A 222 -15.99 -23.02 -16.19
N LEU A 223 -16.28 -23.59 -17.38
CA LEU A 223 -16.36 -22.83 -18.63
C LEU A 223 -17.55 -21.90 -18.71
N ASP A 224 -18.57 -22.12 -17.87
CA ASP A 224 -19.76 -21.26 -17.77
C ASP A 224 -19.62 -20.23 -16.63
N GLY A 225 -18.44 -20.15 -15.99
CA GLY A 225 -18.17 -19.24 -14.88
C GLY A 225 -18.81 -19.67 -13.56
N ARG A 226 -19.19 -20.94 -13.39
CA ARG A 226 -19.85 -21.46 -12.18
C ARG A 226 -18.82 -22.12 -11.27
N GLY A 227 -19.07 -22.00 -9.97
CA GLY A 227 -18.28 -22.69 -8.95
C GLY A 227 -19.15 -23.04 -7.75
N SER A 228 -18.64 -23.95 -6.92
CA SER A 228 -19.38 -24.35 -5.71
C SER A 228 -18.43 -24.67 -4.56
N PHE A 229 -18.94 -24.50 -3.35
CA PHE A 229 -18.34 -24.93 -2.09
C PHE A 229 -19.36 -25.77 -1.33
N ALA A 230 -18.99 -26.96 -0.92
CA ALA A 230 -19.87 -27.89 -0.21
C ALA A 230 -19.29 -28.28 1.17
N GLY A 231 -20.14 -28.85 2.03
CA GLY A 231 -19.70 -29.34 3.33
C GLY A 231 -19.34 -28.25 4.33
N LEU A 232 -19.92 -27.03 4.17
CA LEU A 232 -19.57 -25.88 4.98
C LEU A 232 -20.32 -25.88 6.30
N ALA A 233 -19.65 -25.57 7.38
CA ALA A 233 -20.30 -25.26 8.64
C ALA A 233 -21.15 -23.98 8.50
N PRO A 234 -22.31 -23.89 9.19
CA PRO A 234 -23.08 -22.64 9.22
C PRO A 234 -22.25 -21.47 9.72
N GLY A 235 -22.33 -20.33 9.03
CA GLY A 235 -21.55 -19.15 9.37
C GLY A 235 -21.49 -18.12 8.26
N LYS A 236 -20.75 -17.03 8.52
CA LYS A 236 -20.49 -15.97 7.55
C LYS A 236 -19.13 -16.24 6.88
N TYR A 237 -19.11 -16.14 5.57
CA TYR A 237 -17.95 -16.35 4.72
C TYR A 237 -17.87 -15.24 3.68
N TRP A 238 -16.73 -15.16 2.98
CA TRP A 238 -16.51 -14.26 1.83
C TRP A 238 -16.07 -15.10 0.63
N VAL A 239 -16.76 -14.90 -0.50
CA VAL A 239 -16.32 -15.43 -1.80
C VAL A 239 -15.39 -14.41 -2.42
N SER A 240 -14.11 -14.75 -2.52
CA SER A 240 -13.05 -13.78 -2.78
C SER A 240 -12.13 -14.24 -3.92
N MET A 241 -11.55 -13.27 -4.64
CA MET A 241 -10.42 -13.50 -5.56
C MET A 241 -9.17 -12.84 -4.99
N ILE A 242 -8.06 -13.58 -4.97
CA ILE A 242 -6.78 -13.11 -4.40
C ILE A 242 -5.70 -13.18 -5.47
N GLY A 243 -4.92 -12.10 -5.62
CA GLY A 243 -3.75 -12.03 -6.50
C GLY A 243 -4.06 -11.99 -8.00
N VAL A 244 -5.32 -12.17 -8.40
CA VAL A 244 -5.76 -12.16 -9.79
C VAL A 244 -7.01 -11.29 -9.97
N GLN A 245 -7.26 -10.86 -11.20
CA GLN A 245 -8.46 -10.13 -11.58
C GLN A 245 -9.15 -10.84 -12.74
N ALA A 246 -10.46 -10.82 -12.75
CA ALA A 246 -11.24 -11.18 -13.93
C ALA A 246 -11.22 -10.03 -14.92
N ILE A 247 -10.96 -10.33 -16.19
CA ILE A 247 -10.78 -9.31 -17.26
C ILE A 247 -11.73 -9.61 -18.38
N SER A 248 -12.45 -8.58 -18.84
CA SER A 248 -13.18 -8.58 -20.10
C SER A 248 -13.04 -7.19 -20.73
N GLY A 249 -12.38 -7.12 -21.90
CA GLY A 249 -12.08 -5.88 -22.59
C GLY A 249 -11.31 -4.88 -21.73
N ASP A 250 -11.91 -3.72 -21.49
CA ASP A 250 -11.39 -2.62 -20.68
C ASP A 250 -11.64 -2.76 -19.19
N VAL A 251 -12.48 -3.72 -18.78
CA VAL A 251 -12.91 -3.90 -17.39
C VAL A 251 -12.08 -4.96 -16.68
N ARG A 252 -11.65 -4.63 -15.45
CA ARG A 252 -10.91 -5.52 -14.55
C ARG A 252 -11.59 -5.51 -13.19
N LEU A 253 -12.04 -6.69 -12.74
CA LEU A 253 -12.79 -6.85 -11.51
C LEU A 253 -12.16 -7.90 -10.60
N ARG A 254 -12.43 -7.75 -9.34
CA ARG A 254 -12.26 -8.78 -8.32
C ARG A 254 -13.46 -8.74 -7.38
N TRP A 255 -13.68 -9.82 -6.66
CA TRP A 255 -14.76 -9.90 -5.68
C TRP A 255 -14.23 -10.24 -4.30
N ASP A 256 -14.94 -9.76 -3.32
CA ASP A 256 -14.83 -10.09 -1.90
C ASP A 256 -16.22 -9.92 -1.28
N LEU A 257 -17.11 -10.88 -1.60
CA LEU A 257 -18.52 -10.76 -1.31
C LEU A 257 -18.90 -11.61 -0.09
N PRO A 258 -19.55 -11.01 0.95
CA PRO A 258 -20.02 -11.77 2.10
C PRO A 258 -21.20 -12.68 1.74
N VAL A 259 -21.15 -13.92 2.25
CA VAL A 259 -22.21 -14.93 2.08
C VAL A 259 -22.46 -15.61 3.42
N THR A 260 -23.73 -15.79 3.74
CA THR A 260 -24.15 -16.52 4.94
C THR A 260 -24.55 -17.94 4.56
N VAL A 261 -23.90 -18.92 5.17
CA VAL A 261 -24.24 -20.35 5.04
C VAL A 261 -25.14 -20.76 6.20
N ARG A 262 -26.26 -21.38 5.89
CA ARG A 262 -27.17 -21.99 6.87
C ARG A 262 -27.15 -23.50 6.78
N ALA A 263 -27.47 -24.15 7.87
CA ALA A 263 -27.50 -25.60 7.96
C ALA A 263 -28.53 -26.22 7.00
N GLY A 264 -28.09 -27.15 6.16
CA GLY A 264 -28.96 -27.83 5.19
C GLY A 264 -29.40 -27.00 4.00
N GLU A 265 -28.96 -25.75 3.88
CA GLU A 265 -29.33 -24.85 2.79
C GLU A 265 -28.22 -24.67 1.76
N MET A 266 -28.62 -24.39 0.53
CA MET A 266 -27.76 -23.97 -0.57
C MET A 266 -27.93 -22.46 -0.77
N SER A 267 -26.86 -21.69 -0.55
CA SER A 267 -26.82 -20.25 -0.86
C SER A 267 -26.38 -20.04 -2.31
N ARG A 268 -27.11 -19.21 -3.06
CA ARG A 268 -26.74 -18.86 -4.44
C ARG A 268 -26.24 -17.43 -4.52
N VAL A 269 -25.15 -17.22 -5.24
CA VAL A 269 -24.45 -15.93 -5.36
C VAL A 269 -24.13 -15.66 -6.83
N GLU A 270 -24.46 -14.46 -7.28
CA GLU A 270 -24.06 -13.95 -8.58
C GLU A 270 -22.97 -12.89 -8.41
N LEU A 271 -21.82 -13.10 -9.03
CA LEU A 271 -20.67 -12.20 -9.02
C LEU A 271 -20.62 -11.46 -10.36
N THR A 272 -20.88 -10.16 -10.32
CA THR A 272 -21.01 -9.31 -11.52
C THR A 272 -20.28 -7.99 -11.32
N ASN A 273 -20.28 -7.12 -12.34
CA ASN A 273 -19.75 -5.75 -12.23
C ASN A 273 -20.42 -4.95 -11.09
N LEU A 274 -21.67 -5.26 -10.74
CA LEU A 274 -22.45 -4.49 -9.77
C LEU A 274 -22.01 -4.70 -8.32
N ASN A 275 -21.46 -5.88 -8.02
CA ASN A 275 -21.03 -6.24 -6.66
C ASN A 275 -19.55 -6.58 -6.58
N ALA A 276 -18.78 -6.17 -7.58
CA ALA A 276 -17.33 -6.26 -7.55
C ALA A 276 -16.76 -5.42 -6.40
N ALA A 277 -15.70 -5.93 -5.78
CA ALA A 277 -14.94 -5.18 -4.80
C ALA A 277 -14.35 -3.93 -5.48
N ARG A 278 -14.47 -2.79 -4.81
CA ARG A 278 -13.83 -1.56 -5.30
C ARG A 278 -12.33 -1.83 -5.42
N PRO A 279 -11.66 -1.30 -6.47
CA PRO A 279 -10.20 -1.31 -6.48
C PRO A 279 -9.72 -0.76 -5.14
N TYR A 280 -8.78 -1.45 -4.50
CA TYR A 280 -8.15 -0.92 -3.31
C TYR A 280 -7.53 0.44 -3.71
N GLN A 281 -8.18 1.51 -3.32
CA GLN A 281 -7.53 2.80 -3.30
C GLN A 281 -6.62 2.71 -2.07
N ALA A 282 -5.30 2.51 -2.30
CA ALA A 282 -4.34 2.91 -1.30
C ALA A 282 -4.82 4.27 -0.79
N ALA A 283 -5.00 4.41 0.52
CA ALA A 283 -5.38 5.68 1.10
C ALA A 283 -4.55 6.72 0.34
N LYS A 284 -5.20 7.56 -0.47
CA LYS A 284 -4.53 8.73 -0.99
C LYS A 284 -4.02 9.36 0.29
N ASN A 285 -2.70 9.33 0.48
CA ASN A 285 -2.10 10.30 1.34
C ASN A 285 -2.70 11.59 0.82
N SER A 286 -3.74 12.03 1.53
CA SER A 286 -4.37 13.29 1.32
C SER A 286 -3.26 14.30 1.53
N ASN A 287 -2.60 14.67 0.44
CA ASN A 287 -1.96 15.95 0.39
C ASN A 287 -3.09 16.96 0.57
N PRO A 288 -3.09 17.70 1.68
CA PRO A 288 -3.94 18.86 1.79
C PRO A 288 -3.53 19.92 0.76
#